data_78e30d01bb4c8aa68981578701ccd095
#
_entry.id   78e30d01bb4c8aa68981578701ccd095
#
_cell.length_a   1.000
_cell.length_b   1.000
_cell.length_c   1.000
_cell.angle_alpha   90.00
_cell.angle_beta   90.00
_cell.angle_gamma   90.00
#
_symmetry.space_group_name_H-M   'P 1'
#
loop_
_entity.id
_entity.type
_entity.pdbx_description
1 polymer ?
#
loop_
_entity_poly.entity_id
_entity_poly.type
_entity_poly.pdbx_seq_one_letter_code
_entity_poly.pdbx_strand_id
1 'polypeptide(L)'
;MKRFLVFMLAVLILFTCSACKKETLPAMQPGSAQTAAGETEQTVSGVSVRVPAVQYRLARTEPEGLMVGSALLPYSGGAVLTGSMFTGSADEPLRTEAAAYYTPERACTVQELPASPDGLVVQAALERERLYYIELRQTPDGEQWLLHADGQPFALDEALSGVSNLTAMAVQDEELLLAADGSCVLACTMDGTLLWKQPAAEIKRFFHVRDGSLLGWAQNEQTLYSIADEEIQPLCQLPALFCTGTEALYPGENTPYDCLIFANDACFGWQIAENAVTQLFACDTVGLYAMDVEAFCGMGNGQYLGLEFYPSEDEGTQHRLFWLTPAEGDFSEKRLIRIAGSRSNIFSMAVRDFSSLYPEYQVEFVDYEAQYGEQADQQLLMDLLYGDCPDLLFVNGLPFAQYARQGLLEDLYTWIDADETLSRTDFTQNLLRALETDGALYRLPQTYLLATAAGLPDIVGGQEAWSMADFLATAQAHPEIGSVFAQDDGASMLQLLLLYAPDAFIEYDAAQAGFDSPEFLRLLELAKRQTQPEAESPREALLTGQTLLEQLMFGRAQEFEAEYADGLNELSFPGFLGAGRASFYLTLPMAIPVNAQEKEGAWAFLKLLITEPLYAARSRGGWLPV
;
A
#
# COMPACT_ATOMS: atom_id res chain seq x y z
N MET A 1 27.05 14.42 -25.88
CA MET A 1 25.82 15.21 -25.99
C MET A 1 24.60 14.35 -26.39
N LYS A 2 24.65 13.45 -27.39
CA LYS A 2 23.52 12.57 -27.77
C LYS A 2 23.10 11.56 -26.66
N ARG A 3 24.03 11.00 -25.89
CA ARG A 3 23.74 10.11 -24.74
C ARG A 3 23.12 10.85 -23.53
N PHE A 4 23.42 12.12 -23.39
CA PHE A 4 22.91 12.96 -22.28
C PHE A 4 21.42 13.31 -22.46
N LEU A 5 20.94 13.44 -23.70
CA LEU A 5 19.56 13.79 -23.98
C LEU A 5 18.60 12.60 -23.78
N VAL A 6 19.03 11.39 -24.13
CA VAL A 6 18.26 10.16 -23.87
C VAL A 6 18.17 9.87 -22.38
N PHE A 7 19.23 10.15 -21.64
CA PHE A 7 19.25 10.03 -20.17
C PHE A 7 18.34 11.07 -19.49
N MET A 8 18.29 12.32 -19.99
CA MET A 8 17.39 13.33 -19.47
C MET A 8 15.92 13.00 -19.72
N LEU A 9 15.56 12.37 -20.84
CA LEU A 9 14.16 11.99 -21.12
C LEU A 9 13.70 10.84 -20.22
N ALA A 10 14.54 9.86 -19.96
CA ALA A 10 14.28 8.76 -19.04
C ALA A 10 14.16 9.24 -17.57
N VAL A 11 14.98 10.22 -17.19
CA VAL A 11 14.96 10.85 -15.86
C VAL A 11 13.73 11.74 -15.66
N LEU A 12 13.22 12.42 -16.73
CA LEU A 12 12.03 13.25 -16.61
C LEU A 12 10.74 12.42 -16.39
N ILE A 13 10.70 11.18 -16.88
CA ILE A 13 9.56 10.27 -16.67
C ILE A 13 9.45 9.84 -15.19
N LEU A 14 10.58 9.80 -14.48
CA LEU A 14 10.64 9.43 -13.05
C LEU A 14 10.30 10.60 -12.09
N PHE A 15 10.38 11.85 -12.56
CA PHE A 15 10.24 13.02 -11.67
C PHE A 15 8.81 13.56 -11.48
N THR A 16 7.82 13.14 -12.26
CA THR A 16 6.44 13.61 -12.08
C THR A 16 5.62 12.86 -11.03
N CYS A 17 6.14 11.75 -10.47
CA CYS A 17 5.49 10.99 -9.40
C CYS A 17 6.14 11.13 -8.01
N SER A 18 7.02 12.12 -7.78
CA SER A 18 7.69 12.23 -6.48
C SER A 18 7.77 13.68 -5.99
N ALA A 19 6.64 14.17 -5.48
CA ALA A 19 6.64 15.31 -4.55
C ALA A 19 6.80 14.86 -3.08
N CYS A 20 7.35 13.67 -2.83
CA CYS A 20 7.87 13.26 -1.52
C CYS A 20 9.28 12.77 -1.75
N LYS A 21 10.29 13.53 -1.31
CA LYS A 21 11.60 12.97 -1.04
C LYS A 21 11.43 11.95 0.09
N LYS A 22 11.22 10.67 -0.27
CA LYS A 22 11.57 9.59 0.64
C LYS A 22 13.10 9.56 0.69
N GLU A 23 13.67 9.99 1.78
CA GLU A 23 15.00 9.50 2.14
C GLU A 23 14.82 8.00 2.40
N THR A 24 15.15 7.19 1.42
CA THR A 24 15.29 5.75 1.61
C THR A 24 16.41 5.56 2.62
N LEU A 25 16.06 5.02 3.78
CA LEU A 25 17.06 4.55 4.75
C LEU A 25 17.99 3.57 4.02
N PRO A 26 19.31 3.67 4.25
CA PRO A 26 20.26 2.74 3.67
C PRO A 26 19.85 1.32 4.08
N ALA A 27 19.80 0.41 3.12
CA ALA A 27 19.63 -1.00 3.37
C ALA A 27 20.62 -1.44 4.45
N MET A 28 20.15 -2.16 5.46
CA MET A 28 20.93 -2.58 6.60
C MET A 28 22.12 -3.41 6.10
N GLN A 29 23.32 -2.84 6.09
CA GLN A 29 24.53 -3.59 5.77
C GLN A 29 24.88 -4.51 6.94
N PRO A 30 25.28 -5.77 6.69
CA PRO A 30 25.73 -6.67 7.73
C PRO A 30 27.15 -6.27 8.19
N GLY A 31 27.20 -5.35 9.09
CA GLY A 31 28.40 -4.92 9.81
C GLY A 31 28.10 -4.90 11.29
N SER A 32 27.74 -6.06 11.86
CA SER A 32 27.32 -6.17 13.25
C SER A 32 28.45 -6.65 14.15
N ALA A 33 28.66 -5.96 15.25
CA ALA A 33 29.40 -6.53 16.39
C ALA A 33 28.47 -7.51 17.11
N GLN A 34 28.82 -8.80 17.15
CA GLN A 34 28.10 -9.81 17.96
C GLN A 34 28.31 -9.50 19.45
N THR A 35 27.21 -9.19 20.14
CA THR A 35 27.17 -9.18 21.61
C THR A 35 26.80 -10.57 22.14
N ALA A 36 27.14 -10.87 23.39
CA ALA A 36 26.94 -12.17 24.00
C ALA A 36 25.44 -12.53 24.01
N ALA A 37 25.09 -13.71 23.45
CA ALA A 37 23.76 -14.31 23.35
C ALA A 37 22.97 -14.11 22.03
N GLY A 38 23.63 -13.92 20.88
CA GLY A 38 22.92 -13.93 19.59
C GLY A 38 22.17 -12.64 19.26
N GLU A 39 22.34 -11.58 20.03
CA GLU A 39 21.83 -10.23 19.72
C GLU A 39 22.80 -9.48 18.82
N THR A 40 22.28 -8.76 17.83
CA THR A 40 23.06 -7.83 17.01
C THR A 40 22.65 -6.41 17.33
N GLU A 41 23.62 -5.50 17.39
CA GLU A 41 23.38 -4.07 17.56
C GLU A 41 23.77 -3.33 16.27
N GLN A 42 22.86 -2.51 15.78
CA GLN A 42 23.05 -1.74 14.55
C GLN A 42 22.76 -0.27 14.84
N THR A 43 23.46 0.63 14.18
CA THR A 43 23.16 2.07 14.29
C THR A 43 22.48 2.52 12.99
N VAL A 44 21.21 2.93 13.10
CA VAL A 44 20.41 3.45 11.98
C VAL A 44 20.05 4.89 12.30
N SER A 45 20.35 5.83 11.41
CA SER A 45 20.08 7.27 11.61
C SER A 45 20.55 7.82 12.97
N GLY A 46 21.65 7.29 13.50
CA GLY A 46 22.20 7.70 14.80
C GLY A 46 21.52 7.09 16.03
N VAL A 47 20.55 6.21 15.82
CA VAL A 47 19.87 5.45 16.90
C VAL A 47 20.45 4.05 16.97
N SER A 48 20.78 3.57 18.18
CA SER A 48 21.17 2.18 18.39
C SER A 48 19.93 1.29 18.39
N VAL A 49 19.89 0.32 17.47
CA VAL A 49 18.79 -0.65 17.35
C VAL A 49 19.33 -2.03 17.73
N ARG A 50 18.71 -2.65 18.72
CA ARG A 50 18.98 -4.05 19.07
C ARG A 50 18.08 -4.96 18.24
N VAL A 51 18.65 -6.05 17.75
CA VAL A 51 17.92 -7.08 17.03
C VAL A 51 18.12 -8.40 17.76
N PRO A 52 17.14 -8.88 18.56
CA PRO A 52 17.24 -10.15 19.23
C PRO A 52 17.10 -11.31 18.24
N ALA A 53 17.70 -12.44 18.57
CA ALA A 53 17.62 -13.66 17.76
C ALA A 53 16.28 -14.41 17.90
N VAL A 54 15.24 -13.77 18.42
CA VAL A 54 13.93 -14.39 18.62
C VAL A 54 13.17 -14.39 17.29
N GLN A 55 12.71 -15.57 16.89
CA GLN A 55 11.80 -15.72 15.77
C GLN A 55 10.37 -15.95 16.28
N TYR A 56 9.38 -15.58 15.46
CA TYR A 56 7.99 -15.72 15.82
C TYR A 56 7.25 -16.63 14.85
N ARG A 57 6.31 -17.41 15.40
CA ARG A 57 5.33 -18.16 14.63
C ARG A 57 4.03 -17.38 14.61
N LEU A 58 3.53 -17.13 13.40
CA LEU A 58 2.23 -16.51 13.16
C LEU A 58 1.13 -17.59 13.12
N ALA A 59 0.01 -17.29 13.76
CA ALA A 59 -1.24 -18.03 13.56
C ALA A 59 -2.38 -17.03 13.44
N ARG A 60 -3.28 -17.26 12.50
CA ARG A 60 -4.47 -16.42 12.23
C ARG A 60 -5.73 -17.13 12.69
N THR A 61 -6.65 -16.38 13.26
CA THR A 61 -7.95 -16.89 13.70
C THR A 61 -9.01 -15.82 13.41
N GLU A 62 -10.23 -16.25 13.14
CA GLU A 62 -11.37 -15.32 13.09
C GLU A 62 -11.64 -14.80 14.50
N PRO A 63 -12.04 -13.51 14.64
CA PRO A 63 -12.44 -12.97 15.94
C PRO A 63 -13.80 -13.55 16.32
N GLU A 64 -13.86 -14.44 17.27
CA GLU A 64 -14.97 -15.22 17.85
C GLU A 64 -16.37 -14.53 17.71
N GLY A 65 -16.93 -14.49 16.49
CA GLY A 65 -18.23 -13.87 16.18
C GLY A 65 -18.22 -12.34 16.05
N LEU A 66 -17.11 -11.65 16.33
CA LEU A 66 -16.98 -10.22 16.10
C LEU A 66 -16.61 -9.95 14.64
N MET A 67 -17.51 -9.33 13.90
CA MET A 67 -17.28 -9.02 12.47
C MET A 67 -16.56 -7.68 12.27
N VAL A 68 -16.65 -6.76 13.23
CA VAL A 68 -15.98 -5.46 13.20
C VAL A 68 -15.37 -5.19 14.57
N GLY A 69 -14.05 -5.21 14.67
CA GLY A 69 -13.31 -4.83 15.87
C GLY A 69 -13.17 -3.31 15.98
N SER A 70 -13.39 -2.74 17.17
CA SER A 70 -13.24 -1.31 17.41
C SER A 70 -12.01 -0.93 18.23
N ALA A 71 -11.63 -1.73 19.21
CA ALA A 71 -10.42 -1.52 20.01
C ALA A 71 -9.87 -2.85 20.54
N LEU A 72 -8.55 -3.01 20.53
CA LEU A 72 -7.83 -4.10 21.17
C LEU A 72 -6.98 -3.52 22.31
N LEU A 73 -7.35 -3.87 23.54
CA LEU A 73 -6.82 -3.29 24.76
C LEU A 73 -6.12 -4.36 25.61
N PRO A 74 -4.86 -4.19 25.99
CA PRO A 74 -4.16 -5.12 26.87
C PRO A 74 -4.67 -5.02 28.33
N TYR A 75 -4.64 -6.15 29.05
CA TYR A 75 -4.85 -6.23 30.49
C TYR A 75 -3.93 -7.31 31.10
N SER A 76 -3.84 -7.42 32.43
CA SER A 76 -2.89 -8.32 33.07
C SER A 76 -3.09 -9.80 32.73
N GLY A 77 -4.30 -10.21 32.34
CA GLY A 77 -4.65 -11.57 31.93
C GLY A 77 -4.64 -11.82 30.43
N GLY A 78 -4.30 -10.82 29.59
CA GLY A 78 -4.32 -10.96 28.14
C GLY A 78 -4.73 -9.69 27.41
N ALA A 79 -5.74 -9.78 26.55
CA ALA A 79 -6.29 -8.63 25.80
C ALA A 79 -7.80 -8.75 25.62
N VAL A 80 -8.48 -7.61 25.54
CA VAL A 80 -9.89 -7.53 25.19
C VAL A 80 -10.07 -6.82 23.86
N LEU A 81 -10.82 -7.45 22.95
CA LEU A 81 -11.27 -6.86 21.69
C LEU A 81 -12.72 -6.43 21.85
N THR A 82 -13.02 -5.14 21.69
CA THR A 82 -14.39 -4.64 21.59
C THR A 82 -14.82 -4.57 20.13
N GLY A 83 -16.11 -4.77 19.86
CA GLY A 83 -16.60 -4.72 18.49
C GLY A 83 -18.07 -5.11 18.36
N SER A 84 -18.54 -5.15 17.12
CA SER A 84 -19.92 -5.52 16.79
C SER A 84 -20.01 -6.97 16.34
N MET A 85 -20.98 -7.70 16.87
CA MET A 85 -21.43 -9.01 16.40
C MET A 85 -22.70 -8.86 15.57
N PHE A 86 -22.83 -9.63 14.51
CA PHE A 86 -24.03 -9.69 13.70
C PHE A 86 -24.61 -11.11 13.79
N THR A 87 -25.89 -11.19 14.17
CA THR A 87 -26.65 -12.44 14.27
C THR A 87 -27.92 -12.30 13.45
N GLY A 88 -28.64 -13.40 13.18
CA GLY A 88 -29.86 -13.38 12.36
C GLY A 88 -29.62 -13.78 10.90
N SER A 89 -30.58 -13.43 10.03
CA SER A 89 -30.47 -13.71 8.59
C SER A 89 -29.76 -12.55 7.86
N ALA A 90 -29.26 -12.82 6.64
CA ALA A 90 -28.67 -11.78 5.80
C ALA A 90 -29.66 -10.63 5.48
N ASP A 91 -30.98 -10.92 5.46
CA ASP A 91 -32.02 -9.93 5.20
C ASP A 91 -32.43 -9.11 6.44
N GLU A 92 -32.17 -9.65 7.64
CA GLU A 92 -32.47 -8.99 8.93
C GLU A 92 -31.32 -9.27 9.92
N PRO A 93 -30.15 -8.63 9.74
CA PRO A 93 -29.04 -8.79 10.66
C PRO A 93 -29.34 -8.06 11.99
N LEU A 94 -29.25 -8.77 13.10
CA LEU A 94 -29.28 -8.18 14.43
C LEU A 94 -27.85 -7.87 14.86
N ARG A 95 -27.56 -6.59 15.13
CA ARG A 95 -26.27 -6.13 15.63
C ARG A 95 -26.29 -6.09 17.15
N THR A 96 -25.21 -6.57 17.75
CA THR A 96 -24.97 -6.53 19.19
C THR A 96 -23.53 -6.12 19.43
N GLU A 97 -23.28 -5.16 20.33
CA GLU A 97 -21.93 -4.80 20.74
C GLU A 97 -21.41 -5.81 21.77
N ALA A 98 -20.13 -6.16 21.67
CA ALA A 98 -19.54 -7.17 22.53
C ALA A 98 -18.07 -6.90 22.85
N ALA A 99 -17.58 -7.55 23.90
CA ALA A 99 -16.18 -7.60 24.29
C ALA A 99 -15.73 -9.07 24.33
N ALA A 100 -14.67 -9.39 23.59
CA ALA A 100 -14.04 -10.71 23.56
C ALA A 100 -12.71 -10.65 24.33
N TYR A 101 -12.62 -11.43 25.40
CA TYR A 101 -11.46 -11.50 26.27
C TYR A 101 -10.58 -12.68 25.87
N TYR A 102 -9.36 -12.43 25.47
CA TYR A 102 -8.39 -13.42 25.03
C TYR A 102 -7.28 -13.61 26.06
N THR A 103 -6.95 -14.86 26.37
CA THR A 103 -5.82 -15.19 27.24
C THR A 103 -4.58 -15.58 26.40
N PRO A 104 -3.37 -15.60 26.99
CA PRO A 104 -2.16 -16.08 26.32
C PRO A 104 -2.26 -17.53 25.80
N GLU A 105 -3.09 -18.36 26.41
CA GLU A 105 -3.37 -19.74 25.98
C GLU A 105 -4.39 -19.80 24.83
N ARG A 106 -4.78 -18.64 24.29
CA ARG A 106 -5.77 -18.47 23.20
C ARG A 106 -7.21 -18.88 23.57
N ALA A 107 -7.51 -18.96 24.87
CA ALA A 107 -8.91 -19.06 25.29
C ALA A 107 -9.62 -17.72 25.07
N CYS A 108 -10.87 -17.79 24.64
CA CYS A 108 -11.71 -16.61 24.43
C CYS A 108 -12.99 -16.72 25.24
N THR A 109 -13.41 -15.60 25.82
CA THR A 109 -14.73 -15.45 26.47
C THR A 109 -15.38 -14.19 25.90
N VAL A 110 -16.55 -14.33 25.29
CA VAL A 110 -17.30 -13.20 24.73
C VAL A 110 -18.37 -12.77 25.73
N GLN A 111 -18.47 -11.47 25.94
CA GLN A 111 -19.47 -10.82 26.77
C GLN A 111 -20.20 -9.78 25.95
N GLU A 112 -21.53 -9.84 25.90
CA GLU A 112 -22.35 -8.79 25.32
C GLU A 112 -22.21 -7.49 26.13
N LEU A 113 -22.05 -6.38 25.44
CA LEU A 113 -22.01 -5.05 26.06
C LEU A 113 -23.44 -4.47 26.05
N PRO A 114 -23.91 -3.93 27.18
CA PRO A 114 -25.22 -3.30 27.28
C PRO A 114 -25.25 -1.97 26.50
N ALA A 115 -25.39 -2.07 25.17
CA ALA A 115 -25.59 -0.93 24.28
C ALA A 115 -27.03 -0.96 23.72
N SER A 116 -27.49 0.18 23.21
CA SER A 116 -28.80 0.26 22.55
C SER A 116 -28.76 -0.45 21.21
N PRO A 117 -29.90 -0.95 20.70
CA PRO A 117 -29.96 -1.58 19.37
C PRO A 117 -29.42 -0.69 18.25
N ASP A 118 -29.60 0.62 18.35
CA ASP A 118 -29.11 1.62 17.38
C ASP A 118 -27.80 2.30 17.84
N GLY A 119 -27.22 1.87 18.96
CA GLY A 119 -25.98 2.39 19.51
C GLY A 119 -24.75 1.75 18.88
N LEU A 120 -23.66 2.49 18.79
CA LEU A 120 -22.36 2.04 18.31
C LEU A 120 -21.31 2.30 19.39
N VAL A 121 -20.56 1.29 19.79
CA VAL A 121 -19.37 1.48 20.62
C VAL A 121 -18.26 2.07 19.75
N VAL A 122 -17.94 3.34 20.03
CA VAL A 122 -16.99 4.12 19.22
C VAL A 122 -15.61 4.21 19.84
N GLN A 123 -15.52 4.14 21.16
CA GLN A 123 -14.27 4.16 21.91
C GLN A 123 -14.35 3.24 23.13
N ALA A 124 -13.22 2.68 23.52
CA ALA A 124 -13.10 1.87 24.72
C ALA A 124 -11.74 2.09 25.40
N ALA A 125 -11.72 1.95 26.72
CA ALA A 125 -10.51 2.01 27.54
C ALA A 125 -10.59 1.02 28.71
N LEU A 126 -9.43 0.60 29.20
CA LEU A 126 -9.29 -0.22 30.40
C LEU A 126 -8.58 0.57 31.49
N GLU A 127 -9.12 0.54 32.68
CA GLU A 127 -8.43 0.97 33.89
C GLU A 127 -8.60 -0.09 34.98
N ARG A 128 -7.51 -0.58 35.56
CA ARG A 128 -7.53 -1.60 36.64
C ARG A 128 -8.43 -2.79 36.32
N GLU A 129 -8.33 -3.29 35.06
CA GLU A 129 -9.10 -4.42 34.52
C GLU A 129 -10.61 -4.16 34.34
N ARG A 130 -11.09 -2.91 34.53
CA ARG A 130 -12.46 -2.52 34.23
C ARG A 130 -12.52 -1.97 32.82
N LEU A 131 -13.51 -2.43 32.05
CA LEU A 131 -13.80 -1.94 30.71
C LEU A 131 -14.77 -0.78 30.79
N TYR A 132 -14.37 0.34 30.22
CA TYR A 132 -15.18 1.52 29.98
C TYR A 132 -15.33 1.69 28.47
N TYR A 133 -16.50 2.08 28.01
CA TYR A 133 -16.72 2.34 26.59
C TYR A 133 -17.73 3.46 26.37
N ILE A 134 -17.60 4.12 25.22
CA ILE A 134 -18.52 5.19 24.79
C ILE A 134 -19.39 4.64 23.68
N GLU A 135 -20.71 4.72 23.92
CA GLU A 135 -21.75 4.46 22.94
C GLU A 135 -22.20 5.79 22.31
N LEU A 136 -22.18 5.83 20.96
CA LEU A 136 -22.84 6.87 20.18
C LEU A 136 -24.19 6.35 19.72
N ARG A 137 -25.26 7.05 20.10
CA ARG A 137 -26.64 6.71 19.74
C ARG A 137 -27.25 7.81 18.90
N GLN A 138 -27.95 7.44 17.83
CA GLN A 138 -28.78 8.34 17.06
C GLN A 138 -30.17 8.44 17.70
N THR A 139 -30.61 9.66 18.05
CA THR A 139 -31.94 9.91 18.58
C THR A 139 -32.69 10.91 17.70
N PRO A 140 -34.04 11.01 17.82
CA PRO A 140 -34.79 12.02 17.06
C PRO A 140 -34.35 13.45 17.32
N ASP A 141 -33.75 13.72 18.48
CA ASP A 141 -33.25 15.03 18.90
C ASP A 141 -31.78 15.29 18.53
N GLY A 142 -31.10 14.29 17.95
CA GLY A 142 -29.70 14.36 17.54
C GLY A 142 -28.85 13.20 18.06
N GLU A 143 -27.54 13.36 18.01
CA GLU A 143 -26.58 12.39 18.54
C GLU A 143 -26.51 12.49 20.07
N GLN A 144 -26.44 11.33 20.72
CA GLN A 144 -26.27 11.20 22.15
C GLN A 144 -25.03 10.36 22.47
N TRP A 145 -24.19 10.86 23.34
CA TRP A 145 -22.98 10.20 23.80
C TRP A 145 -23.17 9.65 25.21
N LEU A 146 -22.95 8.34 25.39
CA LEU A 146 -23.11 7.65 26.66
C LEU A 146 -21.81 6.96 27.06
N LEU A 147 -21.27 7.30 28.23
CA LEU A 147 -20.23 6.52 28.88
C LEU A 147 -20.85 5.34 29.60
N HIS A 148 -20.38 4.14 29.34
CA HIS A 148 -20.73 2.95 30.11
C HIS A 148 -19.61 2.63 31.10
N ALA A 149 -19.95 2.67 32.39
CA ALA A 149 -19.08 2.30 33.49
C ALA A 149 -19.81 1.28 34.38
N ASP A 150 -19.21 0.12 34.64
CA ASP A 150 -19.82 -0.96 35.42
C ASP A 150 -21.25 -1.36 34.93
N GLY A 151 -21.50 -1.26 33.63
CA GLY A 151 -22.80 -1.58 33.02
C GLY A 151 -23.87 -0.51 33.21
N GLN A 152 -23.53 0.67 33.73
CA GLN A 152 -24.42 1.81 33.87
C GLN A 152 -24.06 2.90 32.84
N PRO A 153 -25.05 3.42 32.08
CA PRO A 153 -24.83 4.52 31.15
C PRO A 153 -24.87 5.88 31.83
N PHE A 154 -23.95 6.76 31.50
CA PHE A 154 -23.87 8.16 31.92
C PHE A 154 -23.82 9.05 30.68
N ALA A 155 -24.67 10.09 30.65
CA ALA A 155 -24.71 11.00 29.50
C ALA A 155 -23.49 11.93 29.50
N LEU A 156 -22.86 12.07 28.34
CA LEU A 156 -21.72 12.96 28.10
C LEU A 156 -22.12 14.19 27.25
N ASP A 157 -23.41 14.39 26.98
CA ASP A 157 -23.92 15.39 26.02
C ASP A 157 -23.48 16.82 26.36
N GLU A 158 -23.38 17.17 27.65
CA GLU A 158 -22.91 18.48 28.06
C GLU A 158 -21.41 18.66 27.82
N ALA A 159 -20.59 17.67 28.17
CA ALA A 159 -19.14 17.69 27.98
C ALA A 159 -18.73 17.61 26.50
N LEU A 160 -19.50 16.88 25.71
CA LEU A 160 -19.27 16.68 24.28
C LEU A 160 -20.11 17.60 23.39
N SER A 161 -20.69 18.66 23.95
CA SER A 161 -21.46 19.62 23.15
C SER A 161 -20.62 20.21 22.03
N GLY A 162 -21.06 20.01 20.78
CA GLY A 162 -20.36 20.46 19.56
C GLY A 162 -19.17 19.59 19.15
N VAL A 163 -18.98 18.43 19.76
CA VAL A 163 -18.01 17.43 19.35
C VAL A 163 -18.65 16.53 18.29
N SER A 164 -17.95 16.33 17.17
CA SER A 164 -18.42 15.49 16.06
C SER A 164 -17.73 14.13 16.01
N ASN A 165 -16.53 14.02 16.57
CA ASN A 165 -15.73 12.79 16.50
C ASN A 165 -14.82 12.65 17.71
N LEU A 166 -14.68 11.40 18.20
CA LEU A 166 -13.70 11.04 19.22
C LEU A 166 -12.60 10.20 18.60
N THR A 167 -11.36 10.61 18.79
CA THR A 167 -10.18 9.92 18.21
C THR A 167 -9.47 9.00 19.19
N ALA A 168 -9.56 9.31 20.52
CA ALA A 168 -8.96 8.48 21.56
C ALA A 168 -9.71 8.64 22.90
N MET A 169 -9.61 7.61 23.72
CA MET A 169 -10.17 7.56 25.07
C MET A 169 -9.16 6.94 26.05
N ALA A 170 -9.09 7.49 27.25
CA ALA A 170 -8.42 6.87 28.39
C ALA A 170 -9.23 7.12 29.68
N VAL A 171 -9.02 6.28 30.67
CA VAL A 171 -9.51 6.48 32.03
C VAL A 171 -8.32 6.43 32.97
N GLN A 172 -8.20 7.41 33.86
CA GLN A 172 -7.15 7.46 34.86
C GLN A 172 -7.70 8.08 36.16
N ASP A 173 -7.56 7.35 37.28
CA ASP A 173 -7.96 7.80 38.61
C ASP A 173 -9.41 8.36 38.70
N GLU A 174 -10.35 7.63 38.04
CA GLU A 174 -11.77 7.99 37.93
C GLU A 174 -12.06 9.28 37.11
N GLU A 175 -11.10 9.71 36.29
CA GLU A 175 -11.29 10.73 35.27
C GLU A 175 -11.30 10.12 33.89
N LEU A 176 -12.25 10.57 33.06
CA LEU A 176 -12.36 10.20 31.65
C LEU A 176 -11.65 11.24 30.79
N LEU A 177 -10.64 10.83 30.06
CA LEU A 177 -9.93 11.68 29.09
C LEU A 177 -10.35 11.31 27.66
N LEU A 178 -10.67 12.32 26.85
CA LEU A 178 -11.14 12.18 25.49
C LEU A 178 -10.37 13.12 24.56
N ALA A 179 -9.89 12.59 23.45
CA ALA A 179 -9.41 13.39 22.33
C ALA A 179 -10.53 13.56 21.32
N ALA A 180 -10.83 14.80 20.92
CA ALA A 180 -11.99 15.15 20.15
C ALA A 180 -11.65 16.06 18.96
N ASP A 181 -12.35 15.85 17.83
CA ASP A 181 -12.32 16.67 16.60
C ASP A 181 -10.92 16.94 16.05
N GLY A 182 -9.94 16.12 16.41
CA GLY A 182 -8.54 16.29 15.98
C GLY A 182 -7.86 17.57 16.48
N SER A 183 -8.44 18.27 17.45
CA SER A 183 -8.00 19.62 17.85
C SER A 183 -8.04 19.92 19.34
N CYS A 184 -8.59 19.03 20.15
CA CYS A 184 -8.66 19.23 21.61
C CYS A 184 -8.65 17.91 22.38
N VAL A 185 -8.23 18.03 23.65
CA VAL A 185 -8.43 17.01 24.68
C VAL A 185 -9.28 17.60 25.77
N LEU A 186 -10.16 16.80 26.32
CA LEU A 186 -11.02 17.17 27.45
C LEU A 186 -11.02 16.07 28.51
N ALA A 187 -11.24 16.45 29.74
CA ALA A 187 -11.44 15.54 30.86
C ALA A 187 -12.80 15.75 31.47
N CYS A 188 -13.43 14.65 31.85
CA CYS A 188 -14.71 14.63 32.55
C CYS A 188 -14.64 13.71 33.76
N THR A 189 -15.48 13.95 34.72
CA THR A 189 -15.80 12.94 35.73
C THR A 189 -16.57 11.77 35.13
N MET A 190 -16.64 10.65 35.83
CA MET A 190 -17.36 9.46 35.35
C MET A 190 -18.88 9.67 35.22
N ASP A 191 -19.44 10.72 35.81
CA ASP A 191 -20.85 11.12 35.65
C ASP A 191 -21.08 12.12 34.50
N GLY A 192 -20.02 12.44 33.71
CA GLY A 192 -20.10 13.29 32.53
C GLY A 192 -19.90 14.78 32.77
N THR A 193 -19.56 15.20 34.02
CA THR A 193 -19.26 16.60 34.27
C THR A 193 -17.92 16.99 33.71
N LEU A 194 -17.86 18.02 32.85
CA LEU A 194 -16.62 18.53 32.26
C LEU A 194 -15.72 19.15 33.35
N LEU A 195 -14.50 18.65 33.45
CA LEU A 195 -13.47 19.18 34.35
C LEU A 195 -12.66 20.27 33.68
N TRP A 196 -12.07 19.93 32.52
CA TRP A 196 -11.30 20.87 31.71
C TRP A 196 -11.35 20.49 30.23
N LYS A 197 -11.04 21.46 29.35
CA LYS A 197 -10.89 21.27 27.89
C LYS A 197 -9.78 22.16 27.41
N GLN A 198 -8.81 21.58 26.65
CA GLN A 198 -7.67 22.30 26.11
C GLN A 198 -7.48 22.02 24.64
N PRO A 199 -7.03 23.02 23.84
CA PRO A 199 -6.54 22.78 22.49
C PRO A 199 -5.33 21.84 22.55
N ALA A 200 -5.30 20.87 21.65
CA ALA A 200 -4.20 19.91 21.52
C ALA A 200 -4.01 19.53 20.05
N ALA A 201 -2.86 18.94 19.74
CA ALA A 201 -2.68 18.22 18.50
C ALA A 201 -3.69 17.07 18.37
N GLU A 202 -3.86 16.54 17.17
CA GLU A 202 -4.72 15.38 16.93
C GLU A 202 -4.15 14.14 17.63
N ILE A 203 -4.60 13.87 18.86
CA ILE A 203 -4.23 12.66 19.60
C ILE A 203 -4.98 11.47 19.01
N LYS A 204 -4.25 10.53 18.45
CA LYS A 204 -4.79 9.29 17.86
C LYS A 204 -4.94 8.16 18.88
N ARG A 205 -4.17 8.20 19.97
CA ARG A 205 -4.19 7.17 21.00
C ARG A 205 -3.67 7.69 22.33
N PHE A 206 -4.30 7.27 23.42
CA PHE A 206 -3.74 7.35 24.77
C PHE A 206 -3.21 5.98 25.20
N PHE A 207 -2.15 5.96 25.99
CA PHE A 207 -1.61 4.74 26.58
C PHE A 207 -0.77 5.04 27.81
N HIS A 208 -0.71 4.07 28.73
CA HIS A 208 0.17 4.15 29.89
C HIS A 208 1.54 3.59 29.56
N VAL A 209 2.58 4.26 30.04
CA VAL A 209 3.94 3.74 30.01
C VAL A 209 4.26 3.00 31.31
N ARG A 210 5.41 2.29 31.34
CA ARG A 210 5.78 1.41 32.46
C ARG A 210 5.81 2.06 33.83
N ASP A 211 6.05 3.36 33.94
CA ASP A 211 6.01 4.10 35.21
C ASP A 211 4.59 4.55 35.63
N GLY A 212 3.59 4.23 34.84
CA GLY A 212 2.18 4.58 35.07
C GLY A 212 1.76 5.93 34.50
N SER A 213 2.66 6.71 33.90
CA SER A 213 2.32 7.97 33.26
C SER A 213 1.44 7.74 32.03
N LEU A 214 0.46 8.63 31.81
CA LEU A 214 -0.39 8.61 30.63
C LEU A 214 0.22 9.49 29.54
N LEU A 215 0.36 8.93 28.36
CA LEU A 215 0.83 9.65 27.17
C LEU A 215 -0.24 9.69 26.07
N GLY A 216 -0.19 10.75 25.26
CA GLY A 216 -0.96 10.92 24.03
C GLY A 216 -0.06 10.84 22.80
N TRP A 217 -0.44 10.07 21.82
CA TRP A 217 0.25 9.96 20.53
C TRP A 217 -0.39 10.86 19.48
N ALA A 218 0.36 11.85 18.96
CA ALA A 218 -0.04 12.71 17.84
C ALA A 218 0.73 12.30 16.59
N GLN A 219 0.09 11.49 15.75
CA GLN A 219 0.73 10.89 14.57
C GLN A 219 1.19 11.92 13.54
N ASN A 220 0.37 12.95 13.27
CA ASN A 220 0.70 13.97 12.27
C ASN A 220 1.92 14.82 12.66
N GLU A 221 2.18 14.96 13.96
CA GLU A 221 3.32 15.70 14.48
C GLU A 221 4.50 14.80 14.86
N GLN A 222 4.33 13.48 14.79
CA GLN A 222 5.31 12.48 15.23
C GLN A 222 5.77 12.70 16.68
N THR A 223 4.84 13.15 17.55
CA THR A 223 5.16 13.64 18.88
C THR A 223 4.32 12.92 19.95
N LEU A 224 4.97 12.53 21.02
CA LEU A 224 4.32 12.11 22.27
C LEU A 224 4.08 13.31 23.16
N TYR A 225 2.90 13.35 23.75
CA TYR A 225 2.49 14.35 24.73
C TYR A 225 2.32 13.70 26.08
N SER A 226 2.85 14.33 27.14
CA SER A 226 2.53 13.99 28.52
C SER A 226 1.19 14.64 28.89
N ILE A 227 0.40 13.92 29.69
CA ILE A 227 -0.90 14.37 30.19
C ILE A 227 -0.85 14.21 31.69
N ALA A 228 -0.71 15.32 32.41
CA ALA A 228 -0.64 15.35 33.85
C ALA A 228 -1.09 16.72 34.39
N ASP A 229 -1.65 16.76 35.58
CA ASP A 229 -2.01 17.99 36.29
C ASP A 229 -2.88 18.97 35.44
N GLU A 230 -3.84 18.43 34.68
CA GLU A 230 -4.71 19.18 33.75
C GLU A 230 -3.94 19.89 32.61
N GLU A 231 -2.68 19.50 32.35
CA GLU A 231 -1.85 20.05 31.29
C GLU A 231 -1.48 19.00 30.25
N ILE A 232 -1.41 19.43 28.99
CA ILE A 232 -0.94 18.64 27.86
C ILE A 232 0.31 19.28 27.32
N GLN A 233 1.45 18.60 27.42
CA GLN A 233 2.74 19.14 27.00
C GLN A 233 3.48 18.19 26.07
N PRO A 234 4.15 18.69 25.01
CA PRO A 234 4.99 17.83 24.17
C PRO A 234 6.14 17.26 25.03
N LEU A 235 6.24 15.93 25.02
CA LEU A 235 7.26 15.20 25.77
C LEU A 235 8.50 14.94 24.92
N CYS A 236 8.32 14.25 23.79
CA CYS A 236 9.40 13.95 22.85
C CYS A 236 8.83 13.60 21.45
N GLN A 237 9.69 13.72 20.45
CA GLN A 237 9.40 13.19 19.12
C GLN A 237 9.83 11.74 19.01
N LEU A 238 9.28 11.02 18.06
CA LEU A 238 9.78 9.70 17.71
C LEU A 238 11.24 9.77 17.31
N PRO A 239 12.03 8.71 17.58
CA PRO A 239 13.37 8.58 17.03
C PRO A 239 13.36 8.78 15.50
N ALA A 240 14.37 9.46 14.97
CA ALA A 240 14.46 9.81 13.54
C ALA A 240 14.34 8.59 12.59
N LEU A 241 14.64 7.40 13.09
CA LEU A 241 14.43 6.11 12.41
C LEU A 241 13.00 5.90 11.95
N PHE A 242 12.01 6.47 12.66
CA PHE A 242 10.59 6.22 12.44
C PHE A 242 9.85 7.38 11.74
N CYS A 243 10.50 8.48 11.44
CA CYS A 243 9.83 9.68 10.94
C CYS A 243 9.51 9.59 9.44
N THR A 244 8.77 8.58 9.00
CA THR A 244 8.32 8.41 7.60
C THR A 244 6.86 8.82 7.37
N GLY A 245 6.08 9.07 8.46
CA GLY A 245 4.69 9.51 8.40
C GLY A 245 3.65 8.38 8.30
N THR A 246 4.11 7.12 8.30
CA THR A 246 3.23 5.93 8.20
C THR A 246 3.29 5.05 9.44
N GLU A 247 3.89 5.55 10.53
CA GLU A 247 4.07 4.79 11.75
C GLU A 247 2.75 4.59 12.48
N ALA A 248 2.56 3.38 12.99
CA ALA A 248 1.51 3.05 13.94
C ALA A 248 2.12 2.73 15.30
N LEU A 249 1.64 3.41 16.35
CA LEU A 249 2.11 3.24 17.71
C LEU A 249 1.03 2.58 18.56
N TYR A 250 1.43 1.56 19.34
CA TYR A 250 0.57 0.75 20.19
C TYR A 250 1.09 0.70 21.62
N PRO A 251 0.21 0.45 22.62
CA PRO A 251 0.59 0.29 24.01
C PRO A 251 1.65 -0.80 24.22
N GLY A 252 2.56 -0.56 25.16
CA GLY A 252 3.61 -1.52 25.53
C GLY A 252 3.28 -2.42 26.70
N GLU A 253 2.06 -2.36 27.28
CA GLU A 253 1.65 -3.19 28.40
C GLU A 253 1.91 -4.69 28.12
N ASN A 254 2.21 -5.45 29.16
CA ASN A 254 2.62 -6.86 29.10
C ASN A 254 3.92 -7.13 28.32
N THR A 255 4.68 -6.08 28.00
CA THR A 255 5.99 -6.17 27.36
C THR A 255 7.05 -5.40 28.16
N PRO A 256 8.35 -5.57 27.88
CA PRO A 256 9.40 -4.77 28.52
C PRO A 256 9.54 -3.35 27.92
N TYR A 257 8.65 -2.92 27.05
CA TYR A 257 8.70 -1.65 26.33
C TYR A 257 7.62 -0.69 26.81
N ASP A 258 7.81 0.61 26.59
CA ASP A 258 6.81 1.64 26.88
C ASP A 258 5.75 1.68 25.77
N CYS A 259 6.19 1.44 24.53
CA CYS A 259 5.30 1.30 23.39
C CYS A 259 5.88 0.37 22.32
N LEU A 260 4.99 -0.09 21.43
CA LEU A 260 5.30 -0.89 20.25
C LEU A 260 5.05 -0.03 19.01
N ILE A 261 5.96 -0.09 18.04
CA ILE A 261 5.90 0.76 16.84
C ILE A 261 6.01 -0.11 15.61
N PHE A 262 5.01 -0.03 14.72
CA PHE A 262 5.13 -0.55 13.36
C PHE A 262 5.63 0.56 12.45
N ALA A 263 6.79 0.36 11.86
CA ALA A 263 7.43 1.28 10.92
C ALA A 263 8.35 0.49 9.99
N ASN A 264 8.53 0.96 8.75
CA ASN A 264 9.46 0.36 7.78
C ASN A 264 9.30 -1.17 7.62
N ASP A 265 8.05 -1.64 7.61
CA ASP A 265 7.70 -3.06 7.55
C ASP A 265 8.31 -3.94 8.66
N ALA A 266 8.53 -3.36 9.83
CA ALA A 266 9.00 -4.08 11.02
C ALA A 266 8.24 -3.60 12.27
N CYS A 267 8.25 -4.42 13.31
CA CYS A 267 7.78 -4.05 14.63
C CYS A 267 8.95 -3.80 15.57
N PHE A 268 8.85 -2.71 16.31
CA PHE A 268 9.87 -2.28 17.27
C PHE A 268 9.25 -2.09 18.66
N GLY A 269 10.01 -2.40 19.69
CA GLY A 269 9.75 -1.99 21.05
C GLY A 269 10.61 -0.78 21.41
N TRP A 270 10.01 0.25 21.98
CA TRP A 270 10.71 1.47 22.38
C TRP A 270 10.63 1.69 23.89
N GLN A 271 11.77 1.91 24.52
CA GLN A 271 11.92 2.34 25.90
C GLN A 271 12.25 3.83 25.90
N ILE A 272 11.26 4.65 26.24
CA ILE A 272 11.30 6.11 26.03
C ILE A 272 12.40 6.76 26.89
N ALA A 273 12.46 6.43 28.16
CA ALA A 273 13.40 7.04 29.10
C ALA A 273 14.87 6.75 28.74
N GLU A 274 15.15 5.55 28.25
CA GLU A 274 16.49 5.11 27.82
C GLU A 274 16.78 5.48 26.38
N ASN A 275 15.77 5.93 25.62
CA ASN A 275 15.79 6.08 24.16
C ASN A 275 16.33 4.82 23.45
N ALA A 276 15.96 3.65 23.97
CA ALA A 276 16.43 2.37 23.48
C ALA A 276 15.38 1.71 22.59
N VAL A 277 15.77 1.33 21.38
CA VAL A 277 14.92 0.70 20.38
C VAL A 277 15.36 -0.73 20.17
N THR A 278 14.38 -1.65 20.16
CA THR A 278 14.60 -3.07 19.85
C THR A 278 13.70 -3.46 18.69
N GLN A 279 14.26 -3.95 17.60
CA GLN A 279 13.48 -4.55 16.52
C GLN A 279 12.99 -5.92 16.96
N LEU A 280 11.69 -6.12 17.10
CA LEU A 280 11.11 -7.38 17.53
C LEU A 280 11.07 -8.40 16.39
N PHE A 281 10.62 -7.96 15.22
CA PHE A 281 10.58 -8.76 13.99
C PHE A 281 10.43 -7.86 12.77
N ALA A 282 10.83 -8.37 11.59
CA ALA A 282 10.44 -7.82 10.31
C ALA A 282 9.10 -8.47 9.88
N CYS A 283 8.17 -7.69 9.34
CA CYS A 283 6.82 -8.16 9.02
C CYS A 283 6.82 -9.29 7.98
N ASP A 284 7.72 -9.22 6.99
CA ASP A 284 7.90 -10.25 5.98
C ASP A 284 8.38 -11.59 6.55
N THR A 285 9.26 -11.57 7.58
CA THR A 285 9.76 -12.80 8.20
C THR A 285 8.68 -13.56 8.95
N VAL A 286 7.66 -12.87 9.43
CA VAL A 286 6.51 -13.46 10.14
C VAL A 286 5.26 -13.57 9.27
N GLY A 287 5.29 -13.08 8.02
CA GLY A 287 4.12 -13.13 7.12
C GLY A 287 3.04 -12.10 7.47
N LEU A 288 3.40 -10.93 7.98
CA LEU A 288 2.52 -9.78 8.20
C LEU A 288 2.75 -8.69 7.16
N TYR A 289 1.77 -7.81 7.04
CA TYR A 289 1.90 -6.54 6.35
C TYR A 289 1.55 -5.40 7.32
N ALA A 290 2.52 -4.53 7.58
CA ALA A 290 2.41 -3.51 8.61
C ALA A 290 1.20 -2.57 8.45
N MET A 291 0.83 -2.25 7.21
CA MET A 291 -0.30 -1.36 6.90
C MET A 291 -1.68 -1.99 7.15
N ASP A 292 -1.75 -3.33 7.23
CA ASP A 292 -2.99 -4.05 7.53
C ASP A 292 -3.19 -4.21 9.06
N VAL A 293 -2.18 -3.90 9.87
CA VAL A 293 -2.27 -4.01 11.33
C VAL A 293 -3.03 -2.82 11.90
N GLU A 294 -4.23 -3.04 12.39
CA GLU A 294 -5.10 -2.02 12.97
C GLU A 294 -4.92 -1.87 14.48
N ALA A 295 -4.68 -3.00 15.15
CA ALA A 295 -4.43 -3.01 16.58
C ALA A 295 -3.40 -4.10 16.94
N PHE A 296 -2.61 -3.84 17.99
CA PHE A 296 -1.55 -4.72 18.41
C PHE A 296 -1.23 -4.53 19.89
N CYS A 297 -1.01 -5.61 20.62
CA CYS A 297 -0.64 -5.54 22.03
C CYS A 297 0.18 -6.76 22.49
N GLY A 298 0.87 -6.59 23.60
CA GLY A 298 1.55 -7.67 24.30
C GLY A 298 0.57 -8.57 25.07
N MET A 299 0.83 -9.89 25.03
CA MET A 299 0.09 -10.90 25.78
C MET A 299 0.90 -11.47 26.97
N GLY A 300 2.08 -10.95 27.21
CA GLY A 300 3.03 -11.50 28.15
C GLY A 300 3.89 -12.63 27.57
N ASN A 301 4.98 -12.97 28.24
CA ASN A 301 5.91 -14.05 27.85
C ASN A 301 6.45 -13.92 26.41
N GLY A 302 6.57 -12.70 25.88
CA GLY A 302 6.99 -12.43 24.51
C GLY A 302 5.95 -12.78 23.45
N GLN A 303 4.72 -13.05 23.83
CA GLN A 303 3.61 -13.28 22.91
C GLN A 303 2.91 -11.97 22.58
N TYR A 304 2.34 -11.89 21.37
CA TYR A 304 1.57 -10.74 20.91
C TYR A 304 0.26 -11.18 20.26
N LEU A 305 -0.75 -10.32 20.37
CA LEU A 305 -2.03 -10.42 19.70
C LEU A 305 -2.24 -9.16 18.87
N GLY A 306 -2.70 -9.32 17.65
CA GLY A 306 -3.07 -8.19 16.79
C GLY A 306 -4.34 -8.44 16.02
N LEU A 307 -4.92 -7.34 15.54
CA LEU A 307 -6.03 -7.29 14.61
C LEU A 307 -5.49 -6.81 13.26
N GLU A 308 -5.73 -7.57 12.20
CA GLU A 308 -5.38 -7.16 10.84
C GLU A 308 -6.64 -7.01 9.98
N PHE A 309 -6.57 -6.02 9.11
CA PHE A 309 -7.54 -5.81 8.05
C PHE A 309 -7.28 -6.80 6.92
N TYR A 310 -8.31 -7.52 6.50
CA TYR A 310 -8.21 -8.46 5.40
C TYR A 310 -9.39 -8.27 4.42
N PRO A 311 -9.12 -7.92 3.16
CA PRO A 311 -10.18 -7.86 2.15
C PRO A 311 -10.60 -9.27 1.76
N SER A 312 -11.89 -9.54 1.83
CA SER A 312 -12.52 -10.75 1.33
C SER A 312 -13.12 -10.51 -0.05
N GLU A 313 -13.11 -11.54 -0.92
CA GLU A 313 -13.72 -11.44 -2.25
C GLU A 313 -15.25 -11.36 -2.21
N ASP A 314 -15.88 -12.08 -1.28
CA ASP A 314 -17.32 -12.28 -1.24
C ASP A 314 -18.06 -11.35 -0.27
N GLU A 315 -17.40 -10.85 0.79
CA GLU A 315 -18.05 -10.17 1.91
C GLU A 315 -17.48 -8.76 2.20
N GLY A 316 -16.61 -8.22 1.33
CA GLY A 316 -15.96 -6.93 1.56
C GLY A 316 -14.80 -7.03 2.53
N THR A 317 -14.70 -6.09 3.47
CA THR A 317 -13.61 -6.07 4.44
C THR A 317 -13.89 -6.95 5.63
N GLN A 318 -12.93 -7.79 5.98
CA GLN A 318 -12.97 -8.61 7.18
C GLN A 318 -11.80 -8.28 8.10
N HIS A 319 -12.02 -8.43 9.41
CA HIS A 319 -10.98 -8.33 10.43
C HIS A 319 -10.56 -9.74 10.84
N ARG A 320 -9.25 -9.97 10.94
CA ARG A 320 -8.71 -11.24 11.44
C ARG A 320 -7.79 -10.97 12.63
N LEU A 321 -7.84 -11.84 13.60
CA LEU A 321 -6.85 -11.85 14.67
C LEU A 321 -5.60 -12.60 14.21
N PHE A 322 -4.44 -12.11 14.62
CA PHE A 322 -3.20 -12.83 14.48
C PHE A 322 -2.45 -12.91 15.81
N TRP A 323 -1.83 -14.06 16.01
CA TRP A 323 -1.02 -14.37 17.18
C TRP A 323 0.43 -14.52 16.77
N LEU A 324 1.34 -13.87 17.49
CA LEU A 324 2.76 -14.08 17.38
C LEU A 324 3.25 -14.74 18.66
N THR A 325 3.81 -15.93 18.53
CA THR A 325 4.40 -16.67 19.64
C THR A 325 5.88 -16.87 19.39
N PRO A 326 6.76 -16.70 20.40
CA PRO A 326 8.17 -17.06 20.27
C PRO A 326 8.28 -18.51 19.79
N ALA A 327 9.07 -18.73 18.78
CA ALA A 327 9.26 -20.05 18.22
C ALA A 327 10.55 -20.66 18.77
N GLU A 328 10.45 -21.85 19.35
CA GLU A 328 11.61 -22.67 19.66
C GLU A 328 11.86 -23.63 18.49
N GLY A 329 13.05 -23.62 17.93
CA GLY A 329 13.45 -24.53 16.86
C GLY A 329 14.48 -23.92 15.89
N ASP A 330 15.05 -24.78 15.09
CA ASP A 330 15.95 -24.37 14.01
C ASP A 330 15.12 -23.90 12.80
N PHE A 331 15.03 -22.58 12.62
CA PHE A 331 14.40 -21.95 11.45
C PHE A 331 15.42 -21.69 10.34
N SER A 332 16.58 -22.34 10.41
CA SER A 332 17.80 -21.96 9.76
C SER A 332 17.86 -22.20 8.25
N GLU A 333 16.85 -22.81 7.63
CA GLU A 333 16.96 -23.13 6.20
C GLU A 333 15.67 -22.86 5.41
N LYS A 334 15.12 -21.64 5.53
CA LYS A 334 14.19 -21.20 4.50
C LYS A 334 14.97 -20.93 3.21
N ARG A 335 14.44 -21.43 2.10
CA ARG A 335 14.96 -21.11 0.76
C ARG A 335 14.71 -19.62 0.47
N LEU A 336 15.76 -18.87 0.20
CA LEU A 336 15.68 -17.44 0.02
C LEU A 336 15.41 -17.07 -1.44
N ILE A 337 14.29 -16.40 -1.70
CA ILE A 337 13.96 -15.82 -3.01
C ILE A 337 14.35 -14.34 -2.98
N ARG A 338 15.30 -13.95 -3.80
CA ARG A 338 15.75 -12.56 -3.93
C ARG A 338 15.04 -11.89 -5.11
N ILE A 339 14.37 -10.78 -4.86
CA ILE A 339 13.64 -10.02 -5.86
C ILE A 339 14.33 -8.68 -6.08
N ALA A 340 14.83 -8.42 -7.30
CA ALA A 340 15.40 -7.12 -7.65
C ALA A 340 14.30 -6.11 -7.94
N GLY A 341 14.30 -5.03 -7.17
CA GLY A 341 13.35 -3.92 -7.27
C GLY A 341 13.04 -3.32 -5.92
N SER A 342 12.43 -2.15 -5.91
CA SER A 342 11.97 -1.52 -4.68
C SER A 342 10.69 -2.19 -4.19
N ARG A 343 10.57 -2.35 -2.88
CA ARG A 343 9.38 -2.88 -2.24
C ARG A 343 8.21 -1.90 -2.38
N SER A 344 7.06 -2.39 -2.85
CA SER A 344 5.81 -1.64 -2.90
C SER A 344 4.75 -2.29 -2.00
N ASN A 345 3.68 -1.56 -1.68
CA ASN A 345 2.58 -2.07 -0.86
C ASN A 345 1.95 -3.36 -1.43
N ILE A 346 1.84 -3.47 -2.76
CA ILE A 346 1.29 -4.67 -3.43
C ILE A 346 2.16 -5.88 -3.13
N PHE A 347 3.49 -5.72 -3.18
CA PHE A 347 4.40 -6.83 -2.90
C PHE A 347 4.42 -7.23 -1.44
N SER A 348 4.31 -6.28 -0.52
CA SER A 348 4.26 -6.61 0.91
C SER A 348 3.08 -7.52 1.24
N MET A 349 1.93 -7.28 0.60
CA MET A 349 0.77 -8.17 0.71
C MET A 349 1.02 -9.53 0.06
N ALA A 350 1.60 -9.54 -1.13
CA ALA A 350 1.93 -10.78 -1.83
C ALA A 350 2.94 -11.62 -1.04
N VAL A 351 3.95 -11.01 -0.45
CA VAL A 351 4.93 -11.70 0.43
C VAL A 351 4.24 -12.30 1.64
N ARG A 352 3.29 -11.58 2.27
CA ARG A 352 2.49 -12.12 3.38
C ARG A 352 1.76 -13.39 3.00
N ASP A 353 1.02 -13.35 1.88
CA ASP A 353 0.20 -14.48 1.45
C ASP A 353 1.08 -15.63 0.92
N PHE A 354 2.15 -15.29 0.21
CA PHE A 354 3.15 -16.26 -0.22
C PHE A 354 3.80 -17.00 0.95
N SER A 355 4.22 -16.29 1.99
CA SER A 355 4.80 -16.88 3.20
C SER A 355 3.83 -17.80 3.95
N SER A 356 2.52 -17.58 3.80
CA SER A 356 1.49 -18.44 4.38
C SER A 356 1.27 -19.72 3.56
N LEU A 357 1.33 -19.63 2.22
CA LEU A 357 1.14 -20.74 1.29
C LEU A 357 2.41 -21.59 1.14
N TYR A 358 3.58 -20.96 1.20
CA TYR A 358 4.89 -21.58 0.98
C TYR A 358 5.84 -21.25 2.14
N PRO A 359 5.61 -21.83 3.34
CA PRO A 359 6.35 -21.50 4.57
C PRO A 359 7.84 -21.87 4.51
N GLU A 360 8.26 -22.72 3.55
CA GLU A 360 9.64 -23.10 3.29
C GLU A 360 10.46 -22.01 2.62
N TYR A 361 9.80 -20.96 2.06
CA TYR A 361 10.49 -19.85 1.42
C TYR A 361 10.49 -18.59 2.30
N GLN A 362 11.47 -17.76 2.04
CA GLN A 362 11.55 -16.37 2.52
C GLN A 362 11.81 -15.46 1.31
N VAL A 363 11.14 -14.31 1.25
CA VAL A 363 11.31 -13.32 0.18
C VAL A 363 12.14 -12.15 0.69
N GLU A 364 13.17 -11.76 -0.03
CA GLU A 364 14.01 -10.58 0.21
C GLU A 364 14.00 -9.65 -1.02
N PHE A 365 13.80 -8.35 -0.79
CA PHE A 365 13.92 -7.34 -1.84
C PHE A 365 15.33 -6.76 -1.87
N VAL A 366 15.93 -6.76 -3.05
CA VAL A 366 17.25 -6.17 -3.29
C VAL A 366 17.06 -4.89 -4.08
N ASP A 367 17.19 -3.76 -3.42
CA ASP A 367 17.11 -2.44 -4.05
C ASP A 367 18.50 -2.02 -4.56
N TYR A 368 18.73 -2.24 -5.84
CA TYR A 368 19.99 -1.90 -6.50
C TYR A 368 20.24 -0.39 -6.56
N GLU A 369 19.19 0.42 -6.72
CA GLU A 369 19.34 1.88 -6.75
C GLU A 369 19.79 2.42 -5.38
N ALA A 370 19.17 1.91 -4.30
CA ALA A 370 19.57 2.29 -2.94
C ALA A 370 20.98 1.83 -2.59
N GLN A 371 21.43 0.66 -3.11
CA GLN A 371 22.75 0.10 -2.79
C GLN A 371 23.88 0.67 -3.65
N TYR A 372 23.64 0.90 -4.95
CA TYR A 372 24.71 1.21 -5.91
C TYR A 372 24.52 2.55 -6.64
N GLY A 373 23.39 3.25 -6.42
CA GLY A 373 23.12 4.55 -7.04
C GLY A 373 23.22 4.51 -8.56
N GLU A 374 24.01 5.42 -9.15
CA GLU A 374 24.20 5.49 -10.62
C GLU A 374 24.81 4.24 -11.25
N GLN A 375 25.32 3.29 -10.46
CA GLN A 375 25.93 2.03 -10.93
C GLN A 375 24.94 0.85 -10.83
N ALA A 376 23.72 1.05 -10.40
CA ALA A 376 22.71 0.01 -10.16
C ALA A 376 22.52 -0.92 -11.37
N ASP A 377 22.26 -0.37 -12.55
CA ASP A 377 22.06 -1.14 -13.78
C ASP A 377 23.30 -1.94 -14.17
N GLN A 378 24.49 -1.37 -14.00
CA GLN A 378 25.75 -2.04 -14.29
C GLN A 378 25.99 -3.20 -13.33
N GLN A 379 25.71 -3.02 -12.05
CA GLN A 379 25.88 -4.07 -11.05
C GLN A 379 24.86 -5.19 -11.28
N LEU A 380 23.58 -4.86 -11.52
CA LEU A 380 22.55 -5.85 -11.84
C LEU A 380 22.96 -6.69 -13.07
N LEU A 381 23.46 -6.05 -14.14
CA LEU A 381 23.93 -6.78 -15.32
C LEU A 381 25.11 -7.71 -15.00
N MET A 382 26.03 -7.27 -14.15
CA MET A 382 27.15 -8.10 -13.71
C MET A 382 26.67 -9.33 -12.93
N ASP A 383 25.71 -9.14 -12.02
CA ASP A 383 25.16 -10.23 -11.22
C ASP A 383 24.37 -11.22 -12.09
N LEU A 384 23.60 -10.74 -13.07
CA LEU A 384 22.93 -11.59 -14.06
C LEU A 384 23.90 -12.44 -14.88
N LEU A 385 25.07 -11.89 -15.25
CA LEU A 385 26.08 -12.57 -16.05
C LEU A 385 26.91 -13.59 -15.26
N TYR A 386 27.22 -13.29 -13.99
CA TYR A 386 28.18 -14.06 -13.19
C TYR A 386 27.54 -14.96 -12.13
N GLY A 387 26.21 -15.03 -12.04
CA GLY A 387 25.51 -16.05 -11.26
C GLY A 387 25.19 -15.71 -9.81
N ASP A 388 25.45 -14.48 -9.36
CA ASP A 388 24.94 -13.97 -8.08
C ASP A 388 23.72 -13.07 -8.30
N CYS A 389 22.83 -13.51 -9.21
CA CYS A 389 21.68 -12.75 -9.62
C CYS A 389 20.50 -12.92 -8.66
N PRO A 390 19.56 -11.97 -8.63
CA PRO A 390 18.24 -12.15 -8.03
C PRO A 390 17.48 -13.30 -8.72
N ASP A 391 16.48 -13.83 -8.01
CA ASP A 391 15.66 -14.93 -8.55
C ASP A 391 14.47 -14.40 -9.36
N LEU A 392 14.05 -13.15 -9.10
CA LEU A 392 12.99 -12.46 -9.83
C LEU A 392 13.39 -11.00 -10.06
N LEU A 393 13.05 -10.46 -11.23
CA LEU A 393 13.35 -9.07 -11.63
C LEU A 393 12.08 -8.32 -11.94
N PHE A 394 11.98 -7.06 -11.48
CA PHE A 394 11.11 -6.07 -12.09
C PHE A 394 11.81 -5.47 -13.31
N VAL A 395 11.21 -5.62 -14.47
CA VAL A 395 11.87 -5.22 -15.72
C VAL A 395 11.45 -3.83 -16.22
N ASN A 396 10.68 -3.06 -15.43
CA ASN A 396 10.39 -1.67 -15.76
C ASN A 396 11.68 -0.84 -15.72
N GLY A 397 11.93 -0.08 -16.79
CA GLY A 397 13.11 0.75 -16.92
C GLY A 397 14.39 0.01 -17.31
N LEU A 398 14.42 -1.32 -17.25
CA LEU A 398 15.58 -2.12 -17.65
C LEU A 398 15.62 -2.32 -19.17
N PRO A 399 16.81 -2.55 -19.76
CA PRO A 399 16.99 -2.87 -21.17
C PRO A 399 16.54 -4.32 -21.49
N PHE A 400 15.27 -4.62 -21.20
CA PHE A 400 14.64 -5.93 -21.20
C PHE A 400 14.91 -6.72 -22.51
N ALA A 401 14.66 -6.08 -23.68
CA ALA A 401 14.85 -6.74 -24.97
C ALA A 401 16.31 -7.18 -25.19
N GLN A 402 17.27 -6.42 -24.65
CA GLN A 402 18.68 -6.80 -24.70
C GLN A 402 18.94 -8.01 -23.80
N TYR A 403 18.40 -8.05 -22.58
CA TYR A 403 18.57 -9.18 -21.67
C TYR A 403 17.96 -10.46 -22.24
N ALA A 404 16.76 -10.37 -22.82
CA ALA A 404 16.11 -11.50 -23.50
C ALA A 404 16.97 -12.06 -24.67
N ARG A 405 17.44 -11.18 -25.57
CA ARG A 405 18.28 -11.61 -26.71
C ARG A 405 19.66 -12.15 -26.30
N GLN A 406 20.19 -11.72 -25.17
CA GLN A 406 21.45 -12.27 -24.63
C GLN A 406 21.25 -13.60 -23.90
N GLY A 407 20.02 -14.11 -23.81
CA GLY A 407 19.70 -15.35 -23.11
C GLY A 407 19.87 -15.26 -21.59
N LEU A 408 19.67 -14.09 -21.00
CA LEU A 408 19.79 -13.88 -19.55
C LEU A 408 18.48 -14.18 -18.80
N LEU A 409 17.36 -14.33 -19.52
CA LEU A 409 16.03 -14.54 -18.95
C LEU A 409 15.45 -15.89 -19.37
N GLU A 410 14.69 -16.51 -18.48
CA GLU A 410 13.96 -17.75 -18.75
C GLU A 410 12.78 -17.51 -19.70
N ASP A 411 12.53 -18.49 -20.60
CA ASP A 411 11.28 -18.54 -21.35
C ASP A 411 10.15 -19.05 -20.43
N LEU A 412 9.27 -18.15 -20.02
CA LEU A 412 8.17 -18.44 -19.11
C LEU A 412 7.13 -19.40 -19.70
N TYR A 413 7.09 -19.59 -21.02
CA TYR A 413 6.26 -20.64 -21.61
C TYR A 413 6.66 -22.03 -21.13
N THR A 414 7.94 -22.25 -20.83
CA THR A 414 8.41 -23.51 -20.27
C THR A 414 7.79 -23.79 -18.90
N TRP A 415 7.62 -22.74 -18.09
CA TRP A 415 7.03 -22.81 -16.76
C TRP A 415 5.51 -22.96 -16.82
N ILE A 416 4.83 -22.21 -17.70
CA ILE A 416 3.38 -22.32 -17.92
C ILE A 416 3.01 -23.72 -18.45
N ASP A 417 3.75 -24.24 -19.41
CA ASP A 417 3.47 -25.56 -20.01
C ASP A 417 3.73 -26.73 -19.06
N ALA A 418 4.59 -26.54 -18.05
CA ALA A 418 4.88 -27.53 -17.02
C ALA A 418 3.96 -27.42 -15.79
N ASP A 419 3.17 -26.34 -15.66
CA ASP A 419 2.29 -26.10 -14.52
C ASP A 419 1.01 -26.94 -14.60
N GLU A 420 0.64 -27.57 -13.49
CA GLU A 420 -0.54 -28.46 -13.44
C GLU A 420 -1.88 -27.71 -13.41
N THR A 421 -1.86 -26.43 -13.03
CA THR A 421 -3.08 -25.64 -12.77
C THR A 421 -3.21 -24.42 -13.67
N LEU A 422 -2.18 -24.11 -14.48
CA LEU A 422 -2.13 -22.95 -15.35
C LEU A 422 -1.75 -23.38 -16.78
N SER A 423 -2.42 -22.82 -17.77
CA SER A 423 -2.16 -23.10 -19.18
C SER A 423 -2.12 -21.80 -19.99
N ARG A 424 -1.51 -21.82 -21.17
CA ARG A 424 -1.46 -20.64 -22.06
C ARG A 424 -2.86 -20.12 -22.42
N THR A 425 -3.89 -20.96 -22.38
CA THR A 425 -5.28 -20.57 -22.71
C THR A 425 -5.96 -19.78 -21.61
N ASP A 426 -5.39 -19.75 -20.41
CA ASP A 426 -5.93 -18.99 -19.28
C ASP A 426 -5.57 -17.50 -19.37
N PHE A 427 -4.66 -17.16 -20.29
CA PHE A 427 -4.21 -15.79 -20.52
C PHE A 427 -4.92 -15.13 -21.71
N THR A 428 -4.94 -13.80 -21.72
CA THR A 428 -5.38 -13.00 -22.85
C THR A 428 -4.43 -13.19 -24.05
N GLN A 429 -4.86 -13.94 -25.07
CA GLN A 429 -4.00 -14.39 -26.18
C GLN A 429 -3.35 -13.24 -26.97
N ASN A 430 -4.03 -12.11 -27.12
CA ASN A 430 -3.47 -10.93 -27.78
C ASN A 430 -2.35 -10.29 -26.95
N LEU A 431 -2.49 -10.31 -25.63
CA LEU A 431 -1.48 -9.81 -24.71
C LEU A 431 -0.24 -10.70 -24.74
N LEU A 432 -0.39 -12.03 -24.63
CA LEU A 432 0.76 -12.94 -24.72
C LEU A 432 1.55 -12.71 -26.01
N ARG A 433 0.86 -12.64 -27.15
CA ARG A 433 1.53 -12.37 -28.45
C ARG A 433 2.26 -11.02 -28.48
N ALA A 434 1.72 -10.00 -27.82
CA ALA A 434 2.37 -8.70 -27.72
C ALA A 434 3.57 -8.69 -26.76
N LEU A 435 3.62 -9.64 -25.81
CA LEU A 435 4.72 -9.80 -24.86
C LEU A 435 5.85 -10.69 -25.39
N GLU A 436 5.61 -11.48 -26.43
CA GLU A 436 6.62 -12.35 -27.03
C GLU A 436 7.79 -11.56 -27.63
N THR A 437 8.98 -12.09 -27.45
CA THR A 437 10.20 -11.67 -28.14
C THR A 437 10.77 -12.90 -28.83
N ASP A 438 10.86 -12.88 -30.18
CA ASP A 438 11.33 -13.99 -31.00
C ASP A 438 10.57 -15.32 -30.74
N GLY A 439 9.28 -15.23 -30.38
CA GLY A 439 8.40 -16.39 -30.13
C GLY A 439 8.52 -17.01 -28.75
N ALA A 440 9.26 -16.40 -27.83
CA ALA A 440 9.40 -16.79 -26.44
C ALA A 440 8.82 -15.71 -25.51
N LEU A 441 8.39 -16.10 -24.32
CA LEU A 441 7.79 -15.23 -23.32
C LEU A 441 8.77 -15.00 -22.15
N TYR A 442 9.39 -13.85 -22.08
CA TYR A 442 10.42 -13.57 -21.06
C TYR A 442 9.93 -12.73 -19.89
N ARG A 443 8.71 -12.22 -19.94
CA ARG A 443 8.11 -11.44 -18.87
C ARG A 443 6.60 -11.63 -18.80
N LEU A 444 6.05 -11.54 -17.60
CA LEU A 444 4.61 -11.45 -17.36
C LEU A 444 4.33 -10.25 -16.45
N PRO A 445 3.38 -9.38 -16.79
CA PRO A 445 2.91 -8.34 -15.91
C PRO A 445 1.89 -8.90 -14.92
N GLN A 446 1.72 -8.25 -13.80
CA GLN A 446 0.63 -8.56 -12.87
C GLN A 446 -0.73 -8.22 -13.50
N THR A 447 -0.82 -7.04 -14.08
CA THR A 447 -2.01 -6.52 -14.74
C THR A 447 -1.62 -5.61 -15.91
N TYR A 448 -2.60 -5.18 -16.69
CA TYR A 448 -2.36 -4.22 -17.77
C TYR A 448 -3.51 -3.22 -17.90
N LEU A 449 -3.20 -2.07 -18.50
CA LEU A 449 -4.18 -1.08 -18.95
C LEU A 449 -4.23 -1.09 -20.48
N LEU A 450 -5.42 -0.84 -21.00
CA LEU A 450 -5.58 -0.46 -22.40
C LEU A 450 -5.49 1.06 -22.50
N ALA A 451 -4.55 1.57 -23.27
CA ALA A 451 -4.41 2.99 -23.57
C ALA A 451 -4.76 3.23 -25.04
N THR A 452 -5.66 4.17 -25.28
CA THR A 452 -6.10 4.55 -26.64
C THR A 452 -6.43 6.04 -26.69
N ALA A 453 -6.70 6.53 -27.90
CA ALA A 453 -7.22 7.87 -28.11
C ALA A 453 -8.51 7.80 -28.93
N ALA A 454 -9.45 8.69 -28.64
CA ALA A 454 -10.67 8.87 -29.38
C ALA A 454 -10.73 10.28 -29.96
N GLY A 455 -11.40 10.44 -31.11
CA GLY A 455 -11.59 11.72 -31.75
C GLY A 455 -12.94 11.81 -32.48
N LEU A 456 -13.33 13.01 -32.87
CA LEU A 456 -14.56 13.22 -33.64
C LEU A 456 -14.43 12.55 -35.02
N PRO A 457 -15.41 11.74 -35.48
CA PRO A 457 -15.33 11.01 -36.75
C PRO A 457 -15.06 11.90 -37.95
N ASP A 458 -15.64 13.10 -37.95
CA ASP A 458 -15.47 14.10 -39.03
C ASP A 458 -14.04 14.65 -39.11
N ILE A 459 -13.27 14.56 -38.03
CA ILE A 459 -11.89 15.07 -37.94
C ILE A 459 -10.89 13.92 -38.15
N VAL A 460 -11.03 12.83 -37.38
CA VAL A 460 -10.06 11.75 -37.39
C VAL A 460 -10.36 10.67 -38.42
N GLY A 461 -11.58 10.69 -39.01
CA GLY A 461 -12.00 9.72 -40.02
C GLY A 461 -12.22 8.30 -39.45
N GLY A 462 -12.40 7.35 -40.35
CA GLY A 462 -12.62 5.93 -40.01
C GLY A 462 -11.39 5.05 -40.25
N GLN A 463 -10.19 5.59 -40.24
CA GLN A 463 -8.96 4.82 -40.46
C GLN A 463 -8.70 3.88 -39.28
N GLU A 464 -8.23 2.66 -39.57
CA GLU A 464 -7.94 1.66 -38.54
C GLU A 464 -6.54 1.80 -37.92
N ALA A 465 -5.67 2.61 -38.52
CA ALA A 465 -4.33 2.92 -38.01
C ALA A 465 -3.82 4.23 -38.60
N TRP A 466 -3.35 5.11 -37.73
CA TRP A 466 -2.63 6.33 -38.09
C TRP A 466 -1.13 6.10 -38.09
N SER A 467 -0.46 6.58 -39.12
CA SER A 467 0.98 6.83 -39.04
C SER A 467 1.24 8.20 -38.38
N MET A 468 2.47 8.46 -37.97
CA MET A 468 2.87 9.80 -37.48
C MET A 468 2.61 10.87 -38.56
N ALA A 469 2.77 10.56 -39.84
CA ALA A 469 2.47 11.46 -40.93
C ALA A 469 0.97 11.77 -41.03
N ASP A 470 0.09 10.78 -40.87
CA ASP A 470 -1.37 10.98 -40.87
C ASP A 470 -1.81 11.83 -39.71
N PHE A 471 -1.28 11.59 -38.51
CA PHE A 471 -1.55 12.40 -37.34
C PHE A 471 -1.16 13.88 -37.55
N LEU A 472 0.08 14.11 -38.01
CA LEU A 472 0.57 15.46 -38.27
C LEU A 472 -0.21 16.16 -39.39
N ALA A 473 -0.64 15.43 -40.42
CA ALA A 473 -1.47 15.95 -41.50
C ALA A 473 -2.85 16.37 -40.97
N THR A 474 -3.48 15.57 -40.14
CA THR A 474 -4.76 15.91 -39.50
C THR A 474 -4.63 17.12 -38.58
N ALA A 475 -3.62 17.15 -37.71
CA ALA A 475 -3.37 18.33 -36.85
C ALA A 475 -3.07 19.60 -37.64
N GLN A 476 -2.48 19.49 -38.83
CA GLN A 476 -2.21 20.60 -39.73
C GLN A 476 -3.48 21.05 -40.49
N ALA A 477 -4.39 20.13 -40.79
CA ALA A 477 -5.65 20.43 -41.48
C ALA A 477 -6.65 21.18 -40.57
N HIS A 478 -6.47 21.08 -39.24
CA HIS A 478 -7.31 21.69 -38.22
C HIS A 478 -6.52 22.70 -37.36
N PRO A 479 -6.01 23.82 -37.95
CA PRO A 479 -5.21 24.81 -37.22
C PRO A 479 -6.00 25.58 -36.18
N GLU A 480 -7.33 25.56 -36.27
CA GLU A 480 -8.27 26.16 -35.31
C GLU A 480 -8.32 25.40 -33.98
N ILE A 481 -7.92 24.13 -33.96
CA ILE A 481 -7.85 23.32 -32.75
C ILE A 481 -6.51 23.61 -32.07
N GLY A 482 -6.58 24.23 -30.90
CA GLY A 482 -5.38 24.72 -30.19
C GLY A 482 -4.60 23.65 -29.43
N SER A 483 -5.19 22.49 -29.17
CA SER A 483 -4.56 21.45 -28.37
C SER A 483 -4.78 20.06 -28.97
N VAL A 484 -3.82 19.15 -28.74
CA VAL A 484 -3.99 17.73 -29.11
C VAL A 484 -4.81 17.01 -28.05
N PHE A 485 -4.46 17.15 -26.78
CA PHE A 485 -5.16 16.59 -25.63
C PHE A 485 -5.52 17.66 -24.61
N ALA A 486 -6.56 17.45 -23.83
CA ALA A 486 -7.12 18.47 -22.95
C ALA A 486 -6.22 18.87 -21.76
N GLN A 487 -5.39 17.96 -21.28
CA GLN A 487 -4.65 18.14 -20.02
C GLN A 487 -3.17 18.40 -20.23
N ASP A 488 -2.71 18.48 -21.48
CA ASP A 488 -1.30 18.46 -21.78
C ASP A 488 -0.75 19.84 -22.18
N ASP A 489 0.36 20.19 -21.56
CA ASP A 489 1.28 21.15 -22.17
C ASP A 489 2.06 20.46 -23.31
N GLY A 490 2.85 21.22 -24.03
CA GLY A 490 3.59 20.67 -25.18
C GLY A 490 4.59 19.58 -24.81
N ALA A 491 5.12 19.57 -23.60
CA ALA A 491 6.07 18.54 -23.13
C ALA A 491 5.34 17.25 -22.80
N SER A 492 4.22 17.33 -22.09
CA SER A 492 3.34 16.21 -21.77
C SER A 492 2.76 15.57 -23.04
N MET A 493 2.33 16.38 -24.00
CA MET A 493 1.88 15.89 -25.31
C MET A 493 2.97 15.10 -26.03
N LEU A 494 4.21 15.62 -26.08
CA LEU A 494 5.33 14.91 -26.71
C LEU A 494 5.62 13.59 -26.02
N GLN A 495 5.61 13.57 -24.69
CA GLN A 495 5.83 12.38 -23.90
C GLN A 495 4.78 11.30 -24.18
N LEU A 496 3.50 11.68 -24.22
CA LEU A 496 2.40 10.78 -24.57
C LEU A 496 2.53 10.21 -25.97
N LEU A 497 2.79 11.05 -26.97
CA LEU A 497 2.93 10.61 -28.36
C LEU A 497 4.11 9.65 -28.55
N LEU A 498 5.23 9.90 -27.88
CA LEU A 498 6.38 8.99 -27.89
C LEU A 498 6.09 7.68 -27.13
N LEU A 499 5.24 7.72 -26.10
CA LEU A 499 4.80 6.52 -25.40
C LEU A 499 3.89 5.64 -26.28
N TYR A 500 2.95 6.26 -27.01
CA TYR A 500 2.05 5.55 -27.93
C TYR A 500 2.75 5.01 -29.18
N ALA A 501 3.79 5.68 -29.64
CA ALA A 501 4.51 5.31 -30.85
C ALA A 501 6.02 5.44 -30.68
N PRO A 502 6.62 4.66 -29.80
CA PRO A 502 8.07 4.72 -29.55
C PRO A 502 8.89 4.45 -30.82
N ASP A 503 8.41 3.52 -31.64
CA ASP A 503 9.11 3.10 -32.88
C ASP A 503 9.04 4.14 -34.01
N ALA A 504 8.22 5.18 -33.87
CA ALA A 504 8.14 6.24 -34.87
C ALA A 504 9.44 7.03 -35.01
N PHE A 505 10.23 7.12 -33.91
CA PHE A 505 11.46 7.92 -33.87
C PHE A 505 12.66 7.20 -33.29
N ILE A 506 12.48 5.97 -32.77
CA ILE A 506 13.54 5.19 -32.15
C ILE A 506 13.56 3.78 -32.75
N GLU A 507 14.63 3.45 -33.47
CA GLU A 507 14.92 2.10 -33.91
C GLU A 507 15.79 1.42 -32.84
N TYR A 508 15.16 0.73 -31.91
CA TYR A 508 15.84 0.11 -30.76
C TYR A 508 16.92 -0.90 -31.20
N ASP A 509 16.64 -1.68 -32.23
CA ASP A 509 17.56 -2.72 -32.73
C ASP A 509 18.81 -2.14 -33.38
N ALA A 510 18.66 -1.03 -34.09
CA ALA A 510 19.77 -0.32 -34.73
C ALA A 510 20.44 0.69 -33.80
N ALA A 511 19.89 0.89 -32.57
CA ALA A 511 20.31 1.94 -31.66
C ALA A 511 20.36 3.33 -32.31
N GLN A 512 19.37 3.62 -33.16
CA GLN A 512 19.25 4.88 -33.90
C GLN A 512 18.02 5.66 -33.43
N ALA A 513 18.13 6.99 -33.49
CA ALA A 513 17.03 7.87 -33.17
C ALA A 513 16.86 8.92 -34.28
N GLY A 514 15.63 9.12 -34.72
CA GLY A 514 15.22 10.06 -35.76
C GLY A 514 14.71 11.41 -35.23
N PHE A 515 15.29 11.93 -34.14
CA PHE A 515 14.86 13.20 -33.54
C PHE A 515 15.24 14.45 -34.35
N ASP A 516 15.97 14.28 -35.44
CA ASP A 516 16.29 15.31 -36.45
C ASP A 516 15.45 15.17 -37.73
N SER A 517 14.49 14.23 -37.75
CA SER A 517 13.59 14.03 -38.90
C SER A 517 12.63 15.21 -39.09
N PRO A 518 12.17 15.48 -40.34
CA PRO A 518 11.17 16.49 -40.60
C PRO A 518 9.85 16.27 -39.82
N GLU A 519 9.49 15.02 -39.59
CA GLU A 519 8.31 14.62 -38.80
C GLU A 519 8.47 15.04 -37.35
N PHE A 520 9.61 14.76 -36.73
CA PHE A 520 9.86 15.15 -35.35
C PHE A 520 9.94 16.66 -35.16
N LEU A 521 10.53 17.37 -36.11
CA LEU A 521 10.55 18.84 -36.08
C LEU A 521 9.14 19.43 -36.17
N ARG A 522 8.26 18.87 -37.00
CA ARG A 522 6.83 19.28 -37.07
C ARG A 522 6.10 18.96 -35.76
N LEU A 523 6.41 17.85 -35.13
CA LEU A 523 5.87 17.48 -33.83
C LEU A 523 6.28 18.48 -32.74
N LEU A 524 7.53 18.93 -32.73
CA LEU A 524 8.01 20.00 -31.84
C LEU A 524 7.30 21.35 -32.10
N GLU A 525 7.04 21.67 -33.36
CA GLU A 525 6.26 22.87 -33.71
C GLU A 525 4.82 22.79 -33.24
N LEU A 526 4.20 21.60 -33.31
CA LEU A 526 2.87 21.35 -32.78
C LEU A 526 2.87 21.47 -31.24
N ALA A 527 3.87 20.92 -30.57
CA ALA A 527 4.03 21.02 -29.11
C ALA A 527 4.11 22.48 -28.62
N LYS A 528 4.81 23.36 -29.37
CA LYS A 528 4.90 24.79 -29.02
C LYS A 528 3.59 25.52 -29.13
N ARG A 529 2.62 25.02 -29.89
CA ARG A 529 1.33 25.68 -30.12
C ARG A 529 0.24 25.18 -29.17
N GLN A 530 0.55 24.19 -28.31
CA GLN A 530 -0.45 23.67 -27.37
C GLN A 530 -0.98 24.78 -26.48
N THR A 531 -2.31 24.79 -26.32
CA THR A 531 -3.03 25.74 -25.47
C THR A 531 -3.88 24.93 -24.49
N GLN A 532 -4.06 25.43 -23.28
CA GLN A 532 -5.00 24.82 -22.34
C GLN A 532 -6.44 25.09 -22.80
N PRO A 533 -7.29 24.07 -22.96
CA PRO A 533 -8.70 24.28 -23.27
C PRO A 533 -9.45 24.87 -22.06
N GLU A 534 -10.52 25.64 -22.34
CA GLU A 534 -11.38 26.22 -21.30
C GLU A 534 -12.60 25.33 -21.01
N ALA A 535 -12.43 24.00 -21.02
CA ALA A 535 -13.49 23.03 -20.78
C ALA A 535 -13.40 22.43 -19.38
N GLU A 536 -14.54 22.00 -18.82
CA GLU A 536 -14.59 21.37 -17.48
C GLU A 536 -14.08 19.92 -17.49
N SER A 537 -14.09 19.27 -18.66
CA SER A 537 -13.62 17.89 -18.82
C SER A 537 -12.93 17.67 -20.19
N PRO A 538 -12.07 16.63 -20.30
CA PRO A 538 -11.46 16.25 -21.58
C PRO A 538 -12.48 15.93 -22.68
N ARG A 539 -13.60 15.28 -22.33
CA ARG A 539 -14.69 14.96 -23.24
C ARG A 539 -15.37 16.22 -23.76
N GLU A 540 -15.64 17.17 -22.89
CA GLU A 540 -16.21 18.48 -23.31
C GLU A 540 -15.26 19.22 -24.22
N ALA A 541 -13.96 19.25 -23.93
CA ALA A 541 -12.95 19.85 -24.77
C ALA A 541 -12.93 19.26 -26.19
N LEU A 542 -13.07 17.95 -26.31
CA LEU A 542 -13.15 17.23 -27.58
C LEU A 542 -14.45 17.60 -28.32
N LEU A 543 -15.61 17.50 -27.68
CA LEU A 543 -16.91 17.73 -28.27
C LEU A 543 -17.11 19.19 -28.70
N THR A 544 -16.46 20.15 -28.04
CA THR A 544 -16.48 21.56 -28.39
C THR A 544 -15.38 21.96 -29.37
N GLY A 545 -14.57 21.00 -29.85
CA GLY A 545 -13.52 21.25 -30.85
C GLY A 545 -12.31 22.02 -30.32
N GLN A 546 -12.10 22.04 -29.01
CA GLN A 546 -10.93 22.66 -28.40
C GLN A 546 -9.70 21.72 -28.41
N THR A 547 -9.94 20.41 -28.46
CA THR A 547 -8.89 19.39 -28.59
C THR A 547 -9.12 18.49 -29.78
N LEU A 548 -8.02 17.94 -30.32
CA LEU A 548 -8.05 17.00 -31.43
C LEU A 548 -8.47 15.61 -31.02
N LEU A 549 -7.98 15.18 -29.85
CA LEU A 549 -8.14 13.84 -29.30
C LEU A 549 -8.46 13.89 -27.81
N GLU A 550 -9.13 12.85 -27.35
CA GLU A 550 -9.27 12.51 -25.94
C GLU A 550 -8.41 11.27 -25.64
N GLN A 551 -7.57 11.35 -24.62
CA GLN A 551 -6.82 10.21 -24.12
C GLN A 551 -7.73 9.35 -23.26
N LEU A 552 -7.70 8.05 -23.50
CA LEU A 552 -8.49 7.07 -22.77
C LEU A 552 -7.58 5.97 -22.22
N MET A 553 -7.81 5.60 -20.96
CA MET A 553 -7.12 4.50 -20.32
C MET A 553 -8.15 3.65 -19.59
N PHE A 554 -8.18 2.36 -19.88
CA PHE A 554 -9.12 1.42 -19.29
C PHE A 554 -8.37 0.32 -18.56
N GLY A 555 -8.63 0.19 -17.27
CA GLY A 555 -8.18 -0.93 -16.45
C GLY A 555 -9.25 -2.00 -16.28
N ARG A 556 -10.52 -1.68 -16.54
CA ARG A 556 -11.66 -2.59 -16.36
C ARG A 556 -12.58 -2.57 -17.57
N ALA A 557 -13.18 -3.74 -17.85
CA ALA A 557 -14.22 -3.84 -18.87
C ALA A 557 -15.43 -2.95 -18.55
N GLN A 558 -15.83 -2.87 -17.28
CA GLN A 558 -16.95 -2.04 -16.83
C GLN A 558 -16.71 -0.55 -17.04
N GLU A 559 -15.47 -0.06 -16.92
CA GLU A 559 -15.12 1.32 -17.22
C GLU A 559 -15.34 1.62 -18.70
N PHE A 560 -14.86 0.73 -19.57
CA PHE A 560 -15.11 0.86 -21.01
C PHE A 560 -16.60 0.81 -21.35
N GLU A 561 -17.35 -0.11 -20.74
CA GLU A 561 -18.80 -0.22 -20.96
C GLU A 561 -19.55 1.03 -20.51
N ALA A 562 -19.19 1.60 -19.36
CA ALA A 562 -19.79 2.83 -18.85
C ALA A 562 -19.49 4.03 -19.78
N GLU A 563 -18.24 4.23 -20.16
CA GLU A 563 -17.82 5.28 -21.09
C GLU A 563 -18.45 5.10 -22.48
N TYR A 564 -18.55 3.84 -22.95
CA TYR A 564 -19.18 3.53 -24.23
C TYR A 564 -20.68 3.86 -24.23
N ALA A 565 -21.37 3.61 -23.14
CA ALA A 565 -22.77 3.98 -22.96
C ALA A 565 -22.96 5.50 -22.84
N ASP A 566 -21.95 6.22 -22.30
CA ASP A 566 -21.95 7.69 -22.11
C ASP A 566 -21.36 8.47 -23.30
N GLY A 567 -21.54 7.92 -24.51
CA GLY A 567 -21.22 8.61 -25.76
C GLY A 567 -19.88 8.27 -26.42
N LEU A 568 -19.05 7.40 -25.80
CA LEU A 568 -17.81 6.96 -26.45
C LEU A 568 -18.06 6.20 -27.77
N ASN A 569 -19.24 5.57 -27.92
CA ASN A 569 -19.69 4.89 -29.14
C ASN A 569 -19.91 5.83 -30.34
N GLU A 570 -20.01 7.16 -30.11
CA GLU A 570 -20.15 8.18 -31.14
C GLU A 570 -18.80 8.67 -31.67
N LEU A 571 -17.70 8.27 -31.03
CA LEU A 571 -16.33 8.67 -31.37
C LEU A 571 -15.64 7.62 -32.25
N SER A 572 -14.62 8.06 -32.96
CA SER A 572 -13.71 7.20 -33.73
C SER A 572 -12.41 6.98 -32.98
N PHE A 573 -11.88 5.76 -33.07
CA PHE A 573 -10.59 5.38 -32.53
C PHE A 573 -9.60 5.26 -33.68
N PRO A 574 -8.73 6.24 -33.89
CA PRO A 574 -7.87 6.33 -35.06
C PRO A 574 -6.70 5.33 -35.06
N GLY A 575 -6.70 4.29 -34.24
CA GLY A 575 -5.62 3.31 -34.22
C GLY A 575 -4.26 4.00 -34.15
N PHE A 576 -3.86 4.42 -32.97
CA PHE A 576 -2.90 5.48 -32.76
C PHE A 576 -1.48 5.11 -33.21
N LEU A 577 -0.95 5.86 -34.17
CA LEU A 577 0.45 5.82 -34.65
C LEU A 577 1.00 4.43 -35.02
N GLY A 578 0.16 3.61 -35.63
CA GLY A 578 0.58 2.27 -36.11
C GLY A 578 0.50 1.14 -35.09
N ALA A 579 0.17 1.43 -33.85
CA ALA A 579 0.07 0.44 -32.77
C ALA A 579 -1.28 -0.31 -32.73
N GLY A 580 -2.10 -0.27 -33.77
CA GLY A 580 -3.48 -0.76 -33.76
C GLY A 580 -4.40 0.21 -33.02
N ARG A 581 -5.56 -0.27 -32.49
CA ARG A 581 -6.55 0.61 -31.86
C ARG A 581 -6.29 0.92 -30.39
N ALA A 582 -5.42 0.17 -29.73
CA ALA A 582 -5.00 0.38 -28.36
C ALA A 582 -3.61 -0.17 -28.11
N SER A 583 -2.91 0.43 -27.16
CA SER A 583 -1.64 -0.07 -26.63
C SER A 583 -1.86 -0.66 -25.24
N PHE A 584 -1.05 -1.67 -24.89
CA PHE A 584 -1.03 -2.23 -23.54
C PHE A 584 -0.03 -1.47 -22.68
N TYR A 585 -0.47 -1.04 -21.52
CA TYR A 585 0.40 -0.49 -20.49
C TYR A 585 0.56 -1.54 -19.39
N LEU A 586 1.78 -2.06 -19.24
CA LEU A 586 2.05 -3.18 -18.32
C LEU A 586 2.31 -2.65 -16.91
N THR A 587 1.68 -3.26 -15.91
CA THR A 587 2.02 -3.00 -14.51
C THR A 587 2.91 -4.10 -13.98
N LEU A 588 4.01 -3.70 -13.37
CA LEU A 588 4.92 -4.60 -12.66
C LEU A 588 5.30 -5.85 -13.49
N PRO A 589 5.80 -5.69 -14.73
CA PRO A 589 6.25 -6.83 -15.49
C PRO A 589 7.48 -7.44 -14.85
N MET A 590 7.45 -8.76 -14.66
CA MET A 590 8.46 -9.54 -13.98
C MET A 590 9.08 -10.61 -14.89
N ALA A 591 10.34 -10.90 -14.64
CA ALA A 591 11.12 -11.92 -15.36
C ALA A 591 11.96 -12.76 -14.41
N ILE A 592 12.21 -14.02 -14.77
CA ILE A 592 13.07 -14.94 -14.03
C ILE A 592 14.42 -15.01 -14.76
N PRO A 593 15.55 -14.72 -14.10
CA PRO A 593 16.88 -14.90 -14.71
C PRO A 593 17.24 -16.38 -14.92
N VAL A 594 17.98 -16.65 -15.99
CA VAL A 594 18.49 -18.02 -16.29
C VAL A 594 19.41 -18.54 -15.18
N ASN A 595 20.17 -17.65 -14.54
CA ASN A 595 21.10 -18.01 -13.47
C ASN A 595 20.47 -17.93 -12.05
N ALA A 596 19.15 -17.69 -11.93
CA ALA A 596 18.45 -17.71 -10.66
C ALA A 596 18.63 -19.05 -9.93
N GLN A 597 18.83 -19.01 -8.63
CA GLN A 597 19.07 -20.21 -7.82
C GLN A 597 17.75 -20.84 -7.36
N GLU A 598 16.74 -20.00 -7.03
CA GLU A 598 15.44 -20.41 -6.52
C GLU A 598 14.32 -20.20 -7.55
N LYS A 599 14.51 -20.73 -8.78
CA LYS A 599 13.56 -20.56 -9.89
C LYS A 599 12.16 -21.07 -9.59
N GLU A 600 12.04 -22.21 -8.89
CA GLU A 600 10.75 -22.79 -8.50
C GLU A 600 10.00 -21.85 -7.56
N GLY A 601 10.69 -21.27 -6.56
CA GLY A 601 10.13 -20.27 -5.66
C GLY A 601 9.78 -18.97 -6.39
N ALA A 602 10.64 -18.50 -7.29
CA ALA A 602 10.38 -17.33 -8.12
C ALA A 602 9.15 -17.52 -9.02
N TRP A 603 8.99 -18.70 -9.63
CA TRP A 603 7.79 -19.03 -10.41
C TRP A 603 6.54 -19.09 -9.53
N ALA A 604 6.60 -19.73 -8.36
CA ALA A 604 5.48 -19.81 -7.44
C ALA A 604 5.03 -18.41 -6.97
N PHE A 605 5.97 -17.50 -6.70
CA PHE A 605 5.69 -16.12 -6.33
C PHE A 605 5.07 -15.32 -7.51
N LEU A 606 5.64 -15.43 -8.70
CA LEU A 606 5.10 -14.80 -9.90
C LEU A 606 3.69 -15.31 -10.20
N LYS A 607 3.49 -16.64 -10.13
CA LYS A 607 2.18 -17.28 -10.33
C LYS A 607 1.13 -16.75 -9.35
N LEU A 608 1.48 -16.64 -8.06
CA LEU A 608 0.58 -16.07 -7.05
C LEU A 608 0.11 -14.66 -7.47
N LEU A 609 1.02 -13.82 -7.94
CA LEU A 609 0.70 -12.45 -8.34
C LEU A 609 -0.24 -12.34 -9.54
N ILE A 610 -0.20 -13.31 -10.47
CA ILE A 610 -1.00 -13.27 -11.70
C ILE A 610 -2.30 -14.09 -11.62
N THR A 611 -2.39 -15.07 -10.72
CA THR A 611 -3.53 -15.98 -10.65
C THR A 611 -4.43 -15.75 -9.46
N GLU A 612 -3.93 -15.17 -8.37
CA GLU A 612 -4.75 -14.96 -7.18
C GLU A 612 -5.77 -13.84 -7.42
N PRO A 613 -7.08 -14.16 -7.39
CA PRO A 613 -8.14 -13.18 -7.62
C PRO A 613 -8.04 -11.96 -6.69
N LEU A 614 -7.50 -12.14 -5.49
CA LEU A 614 -7.32 -11.07 -4.51
C LEU A 614 -6.36 -9.99 -5.00
N TYR A 615 -5.27 -10.36 -5.68
CA TYR A 615 -4.34 -9.39 -6.28
C TYR A 615 -4.95 -8.77 -7.52
N ALA A 616 -5.65 -9.55 -8.33
CA ALA A 616 -6.48 -9.03 -9.39
C ALA A 616 -7.59 -8.12 -8.85
N ALA A 617 -8.20 -8.41 -7.70
CA ALA A 617 -9.27 -7.62 -7.09
C ALA A 617 -8.77 -6.35 -6.40
N ARG A 618 -7.60 -6.37 -5.77
CA ARG A 618 -6.97 -5.17 -5.17
C ARG A 618 -6.33 -4.26 -6.21
N SER A 619 -5.82 -4.83 -7.29
CA SER A 619 -5.55 -4.08 -8.51
C SER A 619 -6.85 -3.67 -9.23
N ARG A 620 -8.02 -4.18 -8.88
CA ARG A 620 -9.38 -3.75 -9.29
C ARG A 620 -9.75 -2.32 -8.89
N GLY A 621 -8.87 -1.58 -8.21
CA GLY A 621 -8.85 -0.13 -8.34
C GLY A 621 -8.75 0.32 -9.79
N GLY A 622 -8.60 -0.59 -10.78
CA GLY A 622 -8.68 -0.24 -12.17
C GLY A 622 -7.89 -1.05 -13.20
N TRP A 623 -7.41 -2.29 -12.92
CA TRP A 623 -6.48 -2.94 -13.84
C TRP A 623 -7.01 -4.28 -14.36
N LEU A 624 -6.80 -4.57 -15.66
CA LEU A 624 -7.18 -5.84 -16.28
C LEU A 624 -6.19 -6.94 -15.89
N PRO A 625 -6.67 -8.15 -15.50
CA PRO A 625 -5.81 -9.30 -15.25
C PRO A 625 -5.15 -9.80 -16.56
N VAL A 626 -4.01 -10.39 -16.45
CA VAL A 626 -3.20 -10.90 -17.59
C VAL A 626 -3.82 -12.04 -18.39
#